data_db760306a32593d71d8615b85de94f74
#
_entry.id   db760306a32593d71d8615b85de94f74
#
_cell.length_a   1.000
_cell.length_b   1.000
_cell.length_c   1.000
_cell.angle_alpha   90.00
_cell.angle_beta   90.00
_cell.angle_gamma   90.00
#
_symmetry.space_group_name_H-M   'P 1'
#
loop_
_entity.id
_entity.type
_entity.pdbx_description
1 polymer ?
#
loop_
_entity_poly.entity_id
_entity_poly.type
_entity_poly.pdbx_seq_one_letter_code
_entity_poly.pdbx_strand_id
1 'polypeptide(L)'
;MNGTDRLCLLLVNHYEQYQKKGVLCVKEGQKSLADKTGMCLKSINRAVKTLSEQGLIRKQGNKILVEKRQYEEMKALISEKTDIG
;
A
#
# COMPACT_ATOMS: atom_id res chain seq x y z
N MET A 1 -3.19 -14.41 -0.15
CA MET A 1 -3.10 -13.00 0.27
C MET A 1 -4.49 -12.43 0.49
N ASN A 2 -4.68 -11.71 1.57
CA ASN A 2 -5.95 -11.00 1.77
C ASN A 2 -5.89 -9.64 1.07
N GLY A 3 -6.98 -8.86 1.17
CA GLY A 3 -7.05 -7.57 0.48
C GLY A 3 -6.01 -6.57 0.95
N THR A 4 -5.72 -6.57 2.24
CA THR A 4 -4.70 -5.67 2.79
C THR A 4 -3.32 -6.02 2.22
N ASP A 5 -3.02 -7.31 2.10
CA ASP A 5 -1.74 -7.75 1.53
C ASP A 5 -1.62 -7.36 0.06
N ARG A 6 -2.72 -7.44 -0.68
CA ARG A 6 -2.70 -7.02 -2.09
C ARG A 6 -2.40 -5.54 -2.23
N LEU A 7 -3.00 -4.72 -1.38
CA LEU A 7 -2.72 -3.29 -1.39
C LEU A 7 -1.27 -3.03 -0.99
N CYS A 8 -0.75 -3.74 0.01
CA CYS A 8 0.64 -3.62 0.40
C CYS A 8 1.57 -3.92 -0.78
N LEU A 9 1.30 -4.99 -1.50
CA LEU A 9 2.13 -5.37 -2.64
C LEU A 9 2.11 -4.28 -3.71
N LEU A 10 0.93 -3.73 -3.98
CA LEU A 10 0.81 -2.64 -4.94
C LEU A 10 1.64 -1.43 -4.51
N LEU A 11 1.53 -1.06 -3.23
CA LEU A 11 2.25 0.10 -2.72
C LEU A 11 3.77 -0.12 -2.70
N VAL A 12 4.20 -1.33 -2.37
CA VAL A 12 5.63 -1.66 -2.40
C VAL A 12 6.17 -1.53 -3.82
N ASN A 13 5.44 -2.08 -4.80
CA ASN A 13 5.86 -1.99 -6.20
C ASN A 13 5.86 -0.54 -6.69
N HIS A 14 4.86 0.23 -6.30
CA HIS A 14 4.80 1.65 -6.69
C HIS A 14 5.94 2.43 -6.05
N TYR A 15 6.27 2.13 -4.81
CA TYR A 15 7.38 2.80 -4.16
C TYR A 15 8.68 2.57 -4.93
N GLU A 16 8.93 1.34 -5.32
CA GLU A 16 10.16 1.00 -6.04
C GLU A 16 10.26 1.68 -7.40
N GLN A 17 9.12 1.96 -8.02
CA GLN A 17 9.08 2.57 -9.35
C GLN A 17 8.99 4.10 -9.32
N TYR A 18 8.29 4.66 -8.36
CA TYR A 18 7.90 6.07 -8.40
C TYR A 18 8.33 6.91 -7.21
N GLN A 19 9.02 6.33 -6.24
CA GLN A 19 9.44 7.11 -5.08
C GLN A 19 10.32 8.29 -5.50
N LYS A 20 10.21 9.38 -4.75
CA LYS A 20 11.07 10.55 -4.93
C LYS A 20 11.62 10.94 -3.58
N LYS A 21 12.94 10.99 -3.49
CA LYS A 21 13.63 11.36 -2.23
C LYS A 21 13.20 10.47 -1.07
N GLY A 22 12.94 9.19 -1.35
CA GLY A 22 12.58 8.23 -0.32
C GLY A 22 11.12 8.23 0.08
N VAL A 23 10.27 8.97 -0.63
CA VAL A 23 8.83 9.04 -0.31
C VAL A 23 8.01 8.76 -1.56
N LEU A 24 7.02 7.89 -1.42
CA LEU A 24 6.04 7.67 -2.47
C LEU A 24 4.79 8.49 -2.14
N CYS A 25 4.30 9.22 -3.13
CA CYS A 25 3.04 9.94 -3.00
C CYS A 25 2.06 9.39 -4.03
N VAL A 26 1.01 8.70 -3.55
CA VAL A 26 -0.03 8.16 -4.42
C VAL A 26 -1.16 9.16 -4.47
N LYS A 27 -1.32 9.80 -5.62
CA LYS A 27 -2.35 10.84 -5.80
C LYS A 27 -3.64 10.31 -6.40
N GLU A 28 -3.62 9.08 -6.90
CA GLU A 28 -4.82 8.50 -7.48
C GLU A 28 -5.81 8.10 -6.39
N GLY A 29 -7.09 8.18 -6.73
CA GLY A 29 -8.14 7.86 -5.76
C GLY A 29 -8.22 6.37 -5.47
N GLN A 30 -8.98 6.05 -4.43
CA GLN A 30 -9.15 4.66 -4.01
C GLN A 30 -9.85 3.82 -5.07
N LYS A 31 -10.69 4.46 -5.91
CA LYS A 31 -11.32 3.76 -7.02
C LYS A 31 -10.28 3.24 -8.01
N SER A 32 -9.27 4.05 -8.30
CA SER A 32 -8.20 3.63 -9.19
C SER A 32 -7.42 2.46 -8.58
N LEU A 33 -7.16 2.51 -7.28
CA LEU A 33 -6.48 1.42 -6.59
C LEU A 33 -7.32 0.14 -6.64
N ALA A 34 -8.64 0.28 -6.51
CA ALA A 34 -9.54 -0.87 -6.61
C ALA A 34 -9.43 -1.52 -7.98
N ASP A 35 -9.41 -0.69 -9.03
CA ASP A 35 -9.28 -1.20 -10.38
C ASP A 35 -7.96 -1.93 -10.60
N LYS A 36 -6.88 -1.39 -10.06
CA LYS A 36 -5.54 -1.98 -10.24
C LYS A 36 -5.36 -3.27 -9.46
N THR A 37 -6.03 -3.41 -8.33
CA THR A 37 -5.89 -4.60 -7.50
C THR A 37 -6.94 -5.65 -7.80
N GLY A 38 -7.98 -5.30 -8.55
CA GLY A 38 -9.11 -6.18 -8.79
C GLY A 38 -10.02 -6.30 -7.58
N MET A 39 -9.89 -5.41 -6.60
CA MET A 39 -10.70 -5.41 -5.40
C MET A 39 -11.85 -4.42 -5.53
N CYS A 40 -12.93 -4.64 -4.78
CA CYS A 40 -14.01 -3.66 -4.76
C CYS A 40 -13.60 -2.46 -3.91
N LEU A 41 -14.28 -1.33 -4.15
CA LEU A 41 -13.95 -0.10 -3.44
C LEU A 41 -14.05 -0.24 -1.93
N LYS A 42 -15.04 -0.98 -1.46
CA LYS A 42 -15.24 -1.21 -0.04
C LYS A 42 -14.03 -1.91 0.59
N SER A 43 -13.50 -2.91 -0.11
CA SER A 43 -12.31 -3.63 0.37
C SER A 43 -11.07 -2.74 0.36
N ILE A 44 -10.93 -1.89 -0.64
CA ILE A 44 -9.82 -0.93 -0.71
C ILE A 44 -9.90 0.05 0.47
N ASN A 45 -11.09 0.58 0.72
CA ASN A 45 -11.26 1.53 1.83
C ASN A 45 -10.88 0.90 3.16
N ARG A 46 -11.27 -0.36 3.36
CA ARG A 46 -10.93 -1.08 4.58
C ARG A 46 -9.42 -1.31 4.68
N ALA A 47 -8.80 -1.71 3.57
CA ALA A 47 -7.35 -1.97 3.57
C ALA A 47 -6.56 -0.70 3.85
N VAL A 48 -6.96 0.43 3.24
CA VAL A 48 -6.30 1.71 3.48
C VAL A 48 -6.42 2.09 4.96
N LYS A 49 -7.60 1.93 5.53
CA LYS A 49 -7.81 2.23 6.94
C LYS A 49 -6.92 1.36 7.83
N THR A 50 -6.88 0.07 7.54
CA THR A 50 -6.07 -0.88 8.32
C THR A 50 -4.59 -0.51 8.27
N LEU A 51 -4.06 -0.24 7.09
CA LEU A 51 -2.66 0.11 6.94
C LEU A 51 -2.33 1.44 7.62
N SER A 52 -3.26 2.40 7.54
CA SER A 52 -3.07 3.69 8.19
C SER A 52 -3.04 3.53 9.71
N GLU A 53 -3.92 2.69 10.26
CA GLU A 53 -3.95 2.44 11.70
C GLU A 53 -2.71 1.73 12.19
N GLN A 54 -2.11 0.89 11.35
CA GLN A 54 -0.89 0.19 11.68
C GLN A 54 0.37 1.04 11.47
N GLY A 55 0.19 2.26 10.98
CA GLY A 55 1.32 3.15 10.74
C GLY A 55 2.16 2.78 9.53
N LEU A 56 1.65 1.93 8.64
CA LEU A 56 2.37 1.50 7.45
C LEU A 56 2.20 2.45 6.28
N ILE A 57 1.19 3.31 6.33
CA ILE A 57 1.00 4.36 5.35
C ILE A 57 0.51 5.60 6.08
N ARG A 58 0.64 6.75 5.42
CA ARG A 58 0.11 8.01 5.93
C ARG A 58 -0.91 8.51 4.93
N LYS A 59 -2.12 8.79 5.39
CA LYS A 59 -3.16 9.30 4.52
C LYS A 59 -3.36 10.80 4.78
N GLN A 60 -3.26 11.59 3.72
CA GLN A 60 -3.50 13.03 3.78
C GLN A 60 -4.55 13.39 2.73
N GLY A 61 -5.77 13.62 3.18
CA GLY A 61 -6.87 13.88 2.26
C GLY A 61 -7.05 12.71 1.30
N ASN A 62 -6.88 12.96 0.01
CA ASN A 62 -7.00 11.92 -1.02
C ASN A 62 -5.66 11.29 -1.39
N LYS A 63 -4.60 11.66 -0.69
CA LYS A 63 -3.26 11.17 -1.02
C LYS A 63 -2.81 10.13 -0.02
N ILE A 64 -2.04 9.17 -0.49
CA ILE A 64 -1.41 8.15 0.36
C ILE A 64 0.09 8.38 0.26
N LEU A 65 0.73 8.53 1.41
CA LEU A 65 2.17 8.73 1.49
C LEU A 65 2.82 7.51 2.11
N VAL A 66 3.92 7.06 1.50
CA VAL A 66 4.70 5.94 2.02
C VAL A 66 6.15 6.38 2.14
N GLU A 67 6.64 6.39 3.37
CA GLU A 67 8.04 6.71 3.64
C GLU A 67 8.90 5.46 3.50
N LYS A 68 10.21 5.65 3.42
CA LYS A 68 11.14 4.55 3.25
C LYS A 68 10.98 3.50 4.34
N ARG A 69 10.86 3.92 5.60
CA ARG A 69 10.68 3.00 6.72
C ARG A 69 9.41 2.19 6.57
N GLN A 70 8.33 2.87 6.18
CA GLN A 70 7.04 2.20 5.97
C GLN A 70 7.10 1.21 4.83
N TYR A 71 7.78 1.58 3.76
CA TYR A 71 8.00 0.70 2.62
C TYR A 71 8.74 -0.56 3.05
N GLU A 72 9.82 -0.39 3.81
CA GLU A 72 10.60 -1.54 4.26
C GLU A 72 9.80 -2.46 5.16
N GLU A 73 8.98 -1.89 6.04
CA GLU A 73 8.11 -2.70 6.90
C GLU A 73 7.08 -3.48 6.10
N MET A 74 6.43 -2.83 5.12
CA MET A 74 5.47 -3.52 4.27
C MET A 74 6.14 -4.60 3.43
N LYS A 75 7.31 -4.33 2.92
CA LYS A 75 8.06 -5.30 2.11
C LYS A 75 8.41 -6.52 2.94
N ALA A 76 8.82 -6.32 4.18
CA ALA A 76 9.14 -7.43 5.07
C ALA A 76 7.91 -8.29 5.35
N LEU A 77 6.76 -7.65 5.59
CA LEU A 77 5.53 -8.38 5.84
C LEU A 77 5.11 -9.23 4.64
N ILE A 78 5.24 -8.67 3.45
CA ILE A 78 4.89 -9.39 2.22
C ILE A 78 5.86 -10.54 2.00
N SER A 79 7.15 -10.32 2.24
CA SER A 79 8.16 -11.36 2.08
C SER A 79 7.87 -12.54 2.99
N GLU A 80 7.47 -12.28 4.23
CA GLU A 80 7.12 -13.36 5.15
C GLU A 80 5.97 -14.19 4.63
N LYS A 81 4.98 -13.54 4.02
CA LYS A 81 3.77 -14.23 3.57
C LYS A 81 3.96 -14.93 2.23
N THR A 82 4.87 -14.44 1.41
CA THR A 82 5.09 -15.01 0.07
C THR A 82 6.30 -15.92 0.02
N ASP A 83 7.12 -15.90 1.04
CA ASP A 83 8.28 -16.77 1.12
C ASP A 83 7.84 -18.14 1.60
N ILE A 84 7.46 -18.94 0.67
CA ILE A 84 6.96 -20.28 0.97
C ILE A 84 8.09 -21.29 0.90
N GLY A 85 9.16 -20.84 1.01
CA GLY A 85 10.33 -21.51 0.93
C GLY A 85 10.95 -22.50 1.21
#